data_a5652dc973b3c36f3cad53448f6cb79f
#
_entry.id   a5652dc973b3c36f3cad53448f6cb79f
#
_cell.length_a   1.000
_cell.length_b   1.000
_cell.length_c   1.000
_cell.angle_alpha   90.00
_cell.angle_beta   90.00
_cell.angle_gamma   90.00
#
_symmetry.space_group_name_H-M   'P 1'
#
loop_
_entity.id
_entity.type
_entity.pdbx_description
1 polymer ?
#
loop_
_entity_poly.entity_id
_entity_poly.type
_entity_poly.pdbx_seq_one_letter_code
_entity_poly.pdbx_strand_id
1 'polypeptide(L)'
;MASTRKKIKPLVSVIPVEPNDVERFWPLAEFMVKQALDYSGKYADPKDIFDMLKKDMMQCWIFFGSDEMEENKVFGIGVTRIQELPNYQQLEIVICTGKRRELWENQFVAAITVFE
;
A
#
# COMPACT_ATOMS: atom_id res chain seq x y z
N MET A 1 -18.53 -25.29 23.77
CA MET A 1 -18.11 -25.06 23.42
C MET A 1 -17.63 -24.18 22.53
N ALA A 2 -17.80 -24.14 21.54
CA ALA A 2 -17.44 -23.24 20.51
C ALA A 2 -17.51 -21.81 20.93
N SER A 3 -18.22 -21.58 21.89
CA SER A 3 -18.37 -20.27 22.43
C SER A 3 -17.05 -19.64 22.83
N THR A 4 -15.98 -20.41 22.86
CA THR A 4 -14.68 -19.85 23.23
C THR A 4 -13.96 -19.16 22.08
N ARG A 5 -14.52 -19.22 20.88
CA ARG A 5 -13.88 -18.56 19.75
C ARG A 5 -13.93 -17.05 19.97
N LYS A 6 -12.78 -16.45 19.98
CA LYS A 6 -12.66 -15.01 20.11
C LYS A 6 -13.10 -14.33 18.82
N LYS A 7 -13.80 -13.24 18.97
CA LYS A 7 -14.07 -12.38 17.83
C LYS A 7 -12.79 -11.61 17.49
N ILE A 8 -12.43 -11.63 16.22
CA ILE A 8 -11.30 -10.85 15.76
C ILE A 8 -11.78 -9.42 15.57
N LYS A 9 -11.09 -8.49 16.22
CA LYS A 9 -11.40 -7.09 16.09
C LYS A 9 -10.75 -6.58 14.82
N PRO A 10 -11.49 -6.05 13.86
CA PRO A 10 -10.86 -5.54 12.64
C PRO A 10 -9.88 -4.42 12.93
N LEU A 11 -8.67 -4.58 12.48
CA LEU A 11 -7.63 -3.58 12.64
C LEU A 11 -6.60 -3.75 11.54
N VAL A 12 -6.47 -2.73 10.70
CA VAL A 12 -5.49 -2.73 9.62
C VAL A 12 -4.58 -1.52 9.81
N SER A 13 -3.28 -1.77 9.74
CA SER A 13 -2.27 -0.74 9.85
C SER A 13 -1.70 -0.41 8.48
N VAL A 14 -1.35 0.84 8.29
CA VAL A 14 -0.68 1.31 7.08
C VAL A 14 0.80 1.41 7.39
N ILE A 15 1.59 0.56 6.74
CA ILE A 15 3.01 0.41 7.07
C ILE A 15 3.86 0.85 5.88
N PRO A 16 4.75 1.84 6.06
CA PRO A 16 5.67 2.20 4.98
C PRO A 16 6.73 1.12 4.81
N VAL A 17 7.09 0.84 3.56
CA VAL A 17 8.11 -0.14 3.22
C VAL A 17 9.38 0.60 2.86
N GLU A 18 10.44 0.35 3.61
CA GLU A 18 11.73 0.99 3.33
C GLU A 18 12.29 0.51 1.99
N PRO A 19 13.04 1.35 1.26
CA PRO A 19 13.60 0.94 -0.03
C PRO A 19 14.39 -0.36 0.04
N ASN A 20 15.10 -0.60 1.14
CA ASN A 20 15.86 -1.83 1.31
C ASN A 20 15.00 -3.08 1.49
N ASP A 21 13.75 -2.89 1.87
CA ASP A 21 12.83 -4.00 2.10
C ASP A 21 11.93 -4.27 0.90
N VAL A 22 11.93 -3.41 -0.10
CA VAL A 22 11.06 -3.55 -1.26
C VAL A 22 11.26 -4.90 -1.95
N GLU A 23 12.51 -5.31 -2.10
CA GLU A 23 12.84 -6.56 -2.77
C GLU A 23 12.21 -7.76 -2.07
N ARG A 24 12.17 -7.70 -0.74
CA ARG A 24 11.59 -8.77 0.08
C ARG A 24 10.07 -8.87 -0.12
N PHE A 25 9.41 -7.74 -0.24
CA PHE A 25 7.96 -7.72 -0.40
C PHE A 25 7.51 -7.79 -1.85
N TRP A 26 8.42 -7.66 -2.80
CA TRP A 26 8.04 -7.50 -4.21
C TRP A 26 7.26 -8.68 -4.77
N PRO A 27 7.57 -9.95 -4.46
CA PRO A 27 6.80 -11.05 -5.02
C PRO A 27 5.31 -10.94 -4.73
N LEU A 28 4.94 -10.42 -3.55
CA LEU A 28 3.54 -10.17 -3.21
C LEU A 28 3.05 -8.88 -3.86
N ALA A 29 3.82 -7.83 -3.76
CA ALA A 29 3.41 -6.52 -4.24
C ALA A 29 3.28 -6.48 -5.77
N GLU A 30 4.13 -7.20 -6.48
CA GLU A 30 4.12 -7.20 -7.94
C GLU A 30 2.77 -7.60 -8.49
N PHE A 31 2.17 -8.63 -7.92
CA PHE A 31 0.87 -9.10 -8.39
C PHE A 31 -0.18 -7.99 -8.26
N MET A 32 -0.20 -7.32 -7.12
CA MET A 32 -1.17 -6.26 -6.87
C MET A 32 -0.91 -5.03 -7.74
N VAL A 33 0.36 -4.70 -7.93
CA VAL A 33 0.73 -3.58 -8.80
C VAL A 33 0.31 -3.87 -10.23
N LYS A 34 0.57 -5.07 -10.70
CA LYS A 34 0.20 -5.45 -12.06
C LYS A 34 -1.30 -5.37 -12.27
N GLN A 35 -2.08 -5.87 -11.32
CA GLN A 35 -3.54 -5.79 -11.41
C GLN A 35 -4.01 -4.33 -11.47
N ALA A 36 -3.43 -3.48 -10.64
CA ALA A 36 -3.83 -2.09 -10.61
C ALA A 36 -3.49 -1.36 -11.90
N LEU A 37 -2.31 -1.63 -12.47
CA LEU A 37 -1.89 -1.03 -13.73
C LEU A 37 -2.74 -1.50 -14.89
N ASP A 38 -3.04 -2.80 -14.94
CA ASP A 38 -3.89 -3.35 -15.99
C ASP A 38 -5.28 -2.73 -15.95
N TYR A 39 -5.80 -2.52 -14.75
CA TYR A 39 -7.14 -1.97 -14.58
C TYR A 39 -7.19 -0.49 -15.00
N SER A 40 -6.15 0.26 -14.73
CA SER A 40 -6.14 1.70 -14.96
C SER A 40 -5.66 2.09 -16.36
N GLY A 41 -5.40 1.12 -17.23
CA GLY A 41 -4.96 1.43 -18.60
C GLY A 41 -3.46 1.62 -18.72
N LYS A 42 -2.73 1.29 -17.63
CA LYS A 42 -1.35 1.06 -17.72
C LYS A 42 -0.43 2.00 -18.47
N TYR A 43 0.18 2.88 -17.81
CA TYR A 43 1.21 3.73 -18.40
C TYR A 43 2.62 3.41 -17.90
N ALA A 44 2.75 2.34 -17.14
CA ALA A 44 4.04 1.90 -16.61
C ALA A 44 4.02 0.39 -16.40
N ASP A 45 5.18 -0.21 -16.37
CA ASP A 45 5.31 -1.63 -16.05
C ASP A 45 5.59 -1.81 -14.56
N PRO A 46 5.21 -2.96 -13.97
CA PRO A 46 5.57 -3.23 -12.59
C PRO A 46 7.07 -3.10 -12.32
N LYS A 47 7.89 -3.45 -13.30
CA LYS A 47 9.33 -3.32 -13.17
C LYS A 47 9.76 -1.87 -12.97
N ASP A 48 9.11 -0.94 -13.68
CA ASP A 48 9.42 0.47 -13.53
C ASP A 48 9.08 0.96 -12.13
N ILE A 49 7.95 0.51 -11.59
CA ILE A 49 7.56 0.85 -10.23
C ILE A 49 8.58 0.29 -9.25
N PHE A 50 8.99 -0.96 -9.44
CA PHE A 50 9.99 -1.60 -8.58
C PHE A 50 11.29 -0.80 -8.56
N ASP A 51 11.78 -0.41 -9.74
CA ASP A 51 13.03 0.35 -9.84
C ASP A 51 12.93 1.70 -9.13
N MET A 52 11.79 2.37 -9.28
CA MET A 52 11.57 3.67 -8.64
C MET A 52 11.49 3.53 -7.13
N LEU A 53 10.88 2.46 -6.64
CA LEU A 53 10.81 2.20 -5.21
C LEU A 53 12.19 1.92 -4.63
N LYS A 54 13.01 1.16 -5.34
CA LYS A 54 14.35 0.85 -4.88
C LYS A 54 15.24 2.08 -4.84
N LYS A 55 14.98 3.05 -5.70
CA LYS A 55 15.75 4.30 -5.74
C LYS A 55 15.16 5.37 -4.82
N ASP A 56 14.15 5.01 -4.05
CA ASP A 56 13.46 5.94 -3.14
C ASP A 56 12.83 7.12 -3.89
N MET A 57 12.49 6.92 -5.14
CA MET A 57 11.79 7.92 -5.94
C MET A 57 10.28 7.79 -5.85
N MET A 58 9.81 6.67 -5.32
CA MET A 58 8.43 6.42 -4.96
C MET A 58 8.39 5.75 -3.61
N GLN A 59 7.26 5.77 -2.96
CA GLN A 59 7.08 5.16 -1.63
C GLN A 59 6.05 4.06 -1.72
N CYS A 60 6.32 2.95 -1.05
CA CYS A 60 5.40 1.81 -0.99
C CYS A 60 4.80 1.72 0.40
N TRP A 61 3.51 1.44 0.45
CA TRP A 61 2.76 1.30 1.71
C TRP A 61 2.02 -0.02 1.66
N ILE A 62 2.06 -0.77 2.76
CA ILE A 62 1.34 -2.04 2.87
C ILE A 62 0.25 -1.88 3.91
N PHE A 63 -0.94 -2.34 3.58
CA PHE A 63 -2.08 -2.33 4.49
C PHE A 63 -2.20 -3.72 5.09
N PHE A 64 -1.75 -3.86 6.34
CA PHE A 64 -1.59 -5.17 6.97
C PHE A 64 -2.37 -5.23 8.29
N GLY A 65 -3.03 -6.32 8.53
CA GLY A 65 -3.76 -6.48 9.77
C GLY A 65 -4.73 -7.64 9.73
N SER A 66 -5.88 -7.43 10.38
CA SER A 66 -6.88 -8.48 10.57
C SER A 66 -8.27 -7.93 10.37
N ASP A 67 -9.17 -8.77 9.89
CA ASP A 67 -10.59 -8.47 9.90
C ASP A 67 -11.32 -9.54 10.69
N GLU A 68 -12.64 -9.58 10.61
CA GLU A 68 -13.44 -10.51 11.38
C GLU A 68 -13.18 -11.96 11.03
N MET A 69 -12.69 -12.21 9.83
CA MET A 69 -12.52 -13.56 9.30
C MET A 69 -11.10 -14.06 9.31
N GLU A 70 -10.13 -13.15 9.18
CA GLU A 70 -8.75 -13.53 8.98
C GLU A 70 -7.79 -12.64 9.73
N GLU A 71 -6.72 -13.24 10.25
CA GLU A 71 -5.67 -12.52 10.96
C GLU A 71 -4.41 -12.43 10.12
N ASN A 72 -3.66 -11.35 10.32
CA ASN A 72 -2.31 -11.18 9.76
C ASN A 72 -2.28 -11.30 8.25
N LYS A 73 -3.09 -10.48 7.60
CA LYS A 73 -3.18 -10.48 6.15
C LYS A 73 -2.81 -9.13 5.57
N VAL A 74 -2.39 -9.17 4.30
CA VAL A 74 -2.21 -7.96 3.51
C VAL A 74 -3.52 -7.66 2.82
N PHE A 75 -4.11 -6.51 3.14
CA PHE A 75 -5.38 -6.10 2.56
C PHE A 75 -5.19 -5.26 1.31
N GLY A 76 -4.04 -4.68 1.13
CA GLY A 76 -3.79 -3.89 -0.05
C GLY A 76 -2.42 -3.22 -0.02
N ILE A 77 -2.16 -2.46 -1.05
CA ILE A 77 -0.93 -1.67 -1.13
C ILE A 77 -1.24 -0.28 -1.70
N GLY A 78 -0.36 0.66 -1.39
CA GLY A 78 -0.35 1.96 -2.00
C GLY A 78 1.04 2.30 -2.49
N VAL A 79 1.11 3.05 -3.58
CA VAL A 79 2.37 3.59 -4.07
C VAL A 79 2.17 5.07 -4.27
N THR A 80 3.04 5.87 -3.68
CA THR A 80 2.97 7.32 -3.75
C THR A 80 4.25 7.88 -4.33
N ARG A 81 4.17 9.11 -4.80
CA ARG A 81 5.32 9.82 -5.33
C ARG A 81 5.20 11.29 -4.94
N ILE A 82 6.31 11.87 -4.53
CA ILE A 82 6.35 13.31 -4.25
C ILE A 82 6.93 14.01 -5.47
N GLN A 83 6.16 14.96 -6.00
CA GLN A 83 6.62 15.80 -7.10
C GLN A 83 7.02 17.15 -6.55
N GLU A 84 8.21 17.60 -6.90
CA GLU A 84 8.65 18.92 -6.52
C GLU A 84 8.35 19.89 -7.64
N LEU A 85 7.57 20.92 -7.31
CA LEU A 85 7.23 21.98 -8.22
C LEU A 85 7.92 23.27 -7.75
N PRO A 86 8.05 24.27 -8.61
CA PRO A 86 8.83 25.46 -8.24
C PRO A 86 8.40 26.12 -6.92
N ASN A 87 7.13 26.08 -6.59
CA ASN A 87 6.62 26.78 -5.41
C ASN A 87 6.07 25.88 -4.32
N TYR A 88 5.97 24.56 -4.56
CA TYR A 88 5.42 23.63 -3.58
C TYR A 88 5.72 22.19 -3.97
N GLN A 89 5.47 21.31 -3.03
CA GLN A 89 5.55 19.86 -3.26
C GLN A 89 4.13 19.32 -3.39
N GLN A 90 3.98 18.31 -4.21
CA GLN A 90 2.71 17.65 -4.43
C GLN A 90 2.89 16.15 -4.25
N LEU A 91 2.02 15.54 -3.46
CA LEU A 91 2.02 14.09 -3.32
C LEU A 91 1.01 13.49 -4.27
N GLU A 92 1.46 12.53 -5.05
CA GLU A 92 0.61 11.82 -6.00
C GLU A 92 0.42 10.38 -5.54
N ILE A 93 -0.83 9.92 -5.53
CA ILE A 93 -1.10 8.51 -5.29
C ILE A 93 -1.06 7.81 -6.64
N VAL A 94 -0.01 7.05 -6.87
CA VAL A 94 0.20 6.36 -8.14
C VAL A 94 -0.66 5.11 -8.22
N ILE A 95 -0.68 4.34 -7.13
CA ILE A 95 -1.44 3.10 -7.03
C ILE A 95 -2.06 3.03 -5.64
N CYS A 96 -3.32 2.63 -5.60
CA CYS A 96 -3.99 2.35 -4.34
C CYS A 96 -5.00 1.26 -4.62
N THR A 97 -4.74 0.06 -4.14
CA THR A 97 -5.58 -1.08 -4.42
C THR A 97 -5.65 -2.00 -3.21
N GLY A 98 -6.76 -2.71 -3.09
CA GLY A 98 -6.93 -3.64 -1.98
C GLY A 98 -8.37 -3.92 -1.68
N LYS A 99 -8.57 -4.72 -0.61
CA LYS A 99 -9.88 -5.12 -0.11
C LYS A 99 -10.14 -4.42 1.21
N ARG A 100 -11.40 -4.39 1.61
CA ARG A 100 -11.83 -3.84 2.91
C ARG A 100 -11.32 -2.43 3.11
N ARG A 101 -11.56 -1.61 2.11
CA ARG A 101 -11.07 -0.22 2.06
C ARG A 101 -11.46 0.58 3.31
N GLU A 102 -12.62 0.31 3.85
CA GLU A 102 -13.10 1.01 5.05
C GLU A 102 -12.19 0.81 6.26
N LEU A 103 -11.36 -0.23 6.25
CA LEU A 103 -10.48 -0.53 7.38
C LEU A 103 -9.15 0.22 7.33
N TRP A 104 -8.77 0.75 6.17
CA TRP A 104 -7.44 1.36 6.03
C TRP A 104 -7.41 2.71 5.31
N GLU A 105 -8.48 3.09 4.65
CA GLU A 105 -8.44 4.30 3.82
C GLU A 105 -8.11 5.55 4.62
N ASN A 106 -8.77 5.77 5.73
CA ASN A 106 -8.53 6.96 6.54
C ASN A 106 -7.12 6.99 7.11
N GLN A 107 -6.61 5.85 7.52
CA GLN A 107 -5.26 5.74 8.05
C GLN A 107 -4.22 6.00 6.96
N PHE A 108 -4.50 5.55 5.74
CA PHE A 108 -3.59 5.80 4.62
C PHE A 108 -3.53 7.29 4.31
N VAL A 109 -4.68 7.94 4.23
CA VAL A 109 -4.72 9.39 3.99
C VAL A 109 -3.97 10.13 5.09
N ALA A 110 -4.16 9.74 6.34
CA ALA A 110 -3.45 10.38 7.45
C ALA A 110 -1.94 10.16 7.35
N ALA A 111 -1.53 8.93 7.01
CA ALA A 111 -0.10 8.60 6.93
C ALA A 111 0.60 9.39 5.82
N ILE A 112 0.00 9.50 4.65
CA ILE A 112 0.62 10.22 3.54
C ILE A 112 0.61 11.73 3.79
N THR A 113 -0.37 12.23 4.51
CA THR A 113 -0.42 13.65 4.86
C THR A 113 0.74 14.03 5.78
N VAL A 114 1.06 13.17 6.75
CA VAL A 114 2.19 13.40 7.63
C VAL A 114 3.51 13.26 6.88
N PHE A 115 3.57 12.30 5.94
CA PHE A 115 4.77 12.05 5.16
C PHE A 115 5.14 13.24 4.27
N GLU A 116 4.13 13.87 3.74
CA GLU A 116 4.29 15.04 2.91
C GLU A 116 4.97 16.18 3.69
#